data_49a4c5094517dd9d8816fd7ff9b666d2
#
_entry.id   49a4c5094517dd9d8816fd7ff9b666d2
#
_cell.length_a   1.000
_cell.length_b   1.000
_cell.length_c   1.000
_cell.angle_alpha   90.00
_cell.angle_beta   90.00
_cell.angle_gamma   90.00
#
_symmetry.space_group_name_H-M   'P 1'
#
loop_
_entity.id
_entity.type
_entity.pdbx_description
1 polymer ?
#
loop_
_entity_poly.entity_id
_entity_poly.type
_entity_poly.pdbx_seq_one_letter_code
_entity_poly.pdbx_strand_id
1 'polypeptide(L)'
;MRLATWNVYHGRSPADGTVDASRLAQAVSDLDADVLALQEVDRGQPRSGLLDVTAVAARAMSAAQSRFVPTVIGDPARSWRPAGDQDLDVTARGYGVALVTRYPVRAWHLLRLAPAPLLRAPVLVPGTRRLLWLRDEPRAVLAATLSTPAGVMTVASTHLSYVPGVNVLQLRRTMSWLRQLPGPHILMGDLNLPAALVPRLTGAQLLARATTYPLSRPMVQVDHVIATGAVPPVLGVFTPRPPLSDHAPVVVDLDVRPG
;
A
#
# COMPACT_ATOMS: atom_id res chain seq x y z
N MET A 1 10.55 3.48 -15.66
CA MET A 1 9.87 3.92 -14.42
C MET A 1 9.66 2.71 -13.52
N ARG A 2 10.14 2.81 -12.29
CA ARG A 2 10.03 1.71 -11.33
C ARG A 2 8.95 2.00 -10.30
N LEU A 3 7.94 1.15 -10.23
CA LEU A 3 6.86 1.18 -9.25
C LEU A 3 7.10 0.12 -8.19
N ALA A 4 6.83 0.44 -6.93
CA ALA A 4 6.85 -0.56 -5.86
C ALA A 4 5.63 -0.41 -4.96
N THR A 5 5.11 -1.54 -4.49
CA THR A 5 4.13 -1.57 -3.41
C THR A 5 4.60 -2.49 -2.30
N TRP A 6 4.39 -2.09 -1.07
CA TRP A 6 4.84 -2.85 0.07
C TRP A 6 3.98 -2.60 1.32
N ASN A 7 3.35 -3.65 1.82
CA ASN A 7 2.84 -3.67 3.18
C ASN A 7 4.06 -3.79 4.12
N VAL A 8 4.40 -2.69 4.81
CA VAL A 8 5.67 -2.60 5.59
C VAL A 8 5.55 -3.14 6.99
N TYR A 9 4.36 -3.61 7.42
CA TYR A 9 4.13 -4.09 8.78
C TYR A 9 4.71 -3.11 9.82
N HIS A 10 4.41 -1.82 9.68
CA HIS A 10 4.94 -0.69 10.48
C HIS A 10 6.48 -0.66 10.66
N GLY A 11 7.23 -1.29 9.77
CA GLY A 11 8.70 -1.39 9.82
C GLY A 11 9.23 -2.49 10.73
N ARG A 12 8.37 -3.38 11.23
CA ARG A 12 8.75 -4.46 12.15
C ARG A 12 9.41 -5.61 11.40
N SER A 13 10.51 -6.13 11.97
CA SER A 13 11.13 -7.38 11.55
C SER A 13 10.45 -8.58 12.24
N PRO A 14 9.97 -9.58 11.50
CA PRO A 14 9.46 -10.82 12.09
C PRO A 14 10.53 -11.65 12.79
N ALA A 15 11.81 -11.46 12.43
CA ALA A 15 12.92 -12.25 12.97
C ALA A 15 13.25 -11.89 14.44
N ASP A 16 13.22 -10.60 14.76
CA ASP A 16 13.60 -10.09 16.10
C ASP A 16 12.48 -9.28 16.77
N GLY A 17 11.38 -9.04 16.09
CA GLY A 17 10.24 -8.28 16.59
C GLY A 17 10.50 -6.77 16.74
N THR A 18 11.66 -6.27 16.27
CA THR A 18 12.06 -4.88 16.44
C THR A 18 11.71 -4.02 15.22
N VAL A 19 11.63 -2.71 15.43
CA VAL A 19 11.54 -1.70 14.39
C VAL A 19 12.83 -0.88 14.40
N ASP A 20 13.49 -0.79 13.26
CA ASP A 20 14.75 -0.07 13.08
C ASP A 20 14.65 0.85 11.85
N ALA A 21 14.85 2.16 12.09
CA ALA A 21 14.75 3.17 11.05
C ALA A 21 15.80 3.02 9.94
N SER A 22 17.02 2.59 10.30
CA SER A 22 18.11 2.40 9.34
C SER A 22 17.85 1.18 8.46
N ARG A 23 17.36 0.09 9.05
CA ARG A 23 16.94 -1.11 8.33
C ARG A 23 15.81 -0.80 7.34
N LEU A 24 14.81 -0.03 7.78
CA LEU A 24 13.72 0.42 6.92
C LEU A 24 14.24 1.31 5.78
N ALA A 25 15.09 2.30 6.09
CA ALA A 25 15.67 3.19 5.10
C ALA A 25 16.49 2.43 4.05
N GLN A 26 17.34 1.48 4.48
CA GLN A 26 18.12 0.65 3.58
C GLN A 26 17.22 -0.19 2.68
N ALA A 27 16.23 -0.88 3.24
CA ALA A 27 15.30 -1.70 2.47
C ALA A 27 14.50 -0.89 1.45
N VAL A 28 14.08 0.33 1.78
CA VAL A 28 13.42 1.24 0.84
C VAL A 28 14.39 1.72 -0.24
N SER A 29 15.62 2.07 0.12
CA SER A 29 16.66 2.48 -0.83
C SER A 29 16.97 1.36 -1.84
N ASP A 30 17.03 0.11 -1.37
CA ASP A 30 17.32 -1.06 -2.21
C ASP A 30 16.22 -1.36 -3.24
N LEU A 31 14.97 -0.91 -2.99
CA LEU A 31 13.89 -1.01 -3.98
C LEU A 31 14.15 -0.09 -5.18
N ASP A 32 14.85 1.00 -4.98
CA ASP A 32 15.14 2.05 -5.99
C ASP A 32 13.90 2.48 -6.78
N ALA A 33 12.78 2.62 -6.08
CA ALA A 33 11.50 2.93 -6.70
C ALA A 33 11.38 4.42 -7.08
N ASP A 34 10.77 4.71 -8.23
CA ASP A 34 10.35 6.07 -8.58
C ASP A 34 9.04 6.45 -7.88
N VAL A 35 8.16 5.46 -7.69
CA VAL A 35 6.90 5.60 -6.93
C VAL A 35 6.74 4.39 -6.01
N LEU A 36 6.56 4.66 -4.71
CA LEU A 36 6.40 3.65 -3.68
C LEU A 36 5.05 3.83 -2.97
N ALA A 37 4.22 2.80 -3.03
CA ALA A 37 2.97 2.69 -2.28
C ALA A 37 3.20 1.85 -1.02
N LEU A 38 2.90 2.43 0.14
CA LEU A 38 3.11 1.78 1.44
C LEU A 38 1.77 1.54 2.14
N GLN A 39 1.64 0.35 2.74
CA GLN A 39 0.52 -0.04 3.58
C GLN A 39 1.03 -0.37 4.98
N GLU A 40 0.13 -0.35 5.95
CA GLU A 40 0.45 -0.52 7.38
C GLU A 40 1.49 0.48 7.89
N VAL A 41 1.35 1.72 7.45
CA VAL A 41 2.27 2.80 7.80
C VAL A 41 1.91 3.40 9.15
N ASP A 42 2.87 3.39 10.08
CA ASP A 42 2.78 4.10 11.35
C ASP A 42 3.35 5.51 11.25
N ARG A 43 2.71 6.44 11.96
CA ARG A 43 3.25 7.76 12.27
C ARG A 43 3.12 8.01 13.77
N GLY A 44 4.28 8.16 14.46
CA GLY A 44 4.33 8.49 15.89
C GLY A 44 3.80 7.41 16.83
N GLN A 45 3.76 6.14 16.40
CA GLN A 45 3.27 5.03 17.22
C GLN A 45 4.37 4.50 18.17
N PRO A 46 4.05 4.20 19.45
CA PRO A 46 5.04 3.64 20.37
C PRO A 46 5.62 2.30 19.89
N ARG A 47 4.79 1.45 19.26
CA ARG A 47 5.22 0.14 18.73
C ARG A 47 6.27 0.22 17.63
N SER A 48 6.35 1.36 16.94
CA SER A 48 7.33 1.63 15.90
C SER A 48 8.37 2.68 16.32
N GLY A 49 8.63 2.84 17.64
CA GLY A 49 9.64 3.76 18.15
C GLY A 49 9.34 5.23 17.85
N LEU A 50 8.06 5.59 17.73
CA LEU A 50 7.58 6.93 17.37
C LEU A 50 8.02 7.41 15.97
N LEU A 51 8.44 6.49 15.10
CA LEU A 51 8.86 6.83 13.74
C LEU A 51 7.70 7.41 12.91
N ASP A 52 8.05 8.30 12.00
CA ASP A 52 7.27 8.59 10.81
C ASP A 52 7.83 7.74 9.67
N VAL A 53 7.20 6.59 9.44
CA VAL A 53 7.61 5.62 8.40
C VAL A 53 7.62 6.25 7.02
N THR A 54 6.65 7.16 6.73
CA THR A 54 6.59 7.88 5.45
C THR A 54 7.78 8.80 5.27
N ALA A 55 8.15 9.54 6.32
CA ALA A 55 9.30 10.46 6.26
C ALA A 55 10.62 9.70 6.12
N VAL A 56 10.77 8.52 6.75
CA VAL A 56 11.94 7.65 6.55
C VAL A 56 12.02 7.19 5.09
N ALA A 57 10.91 6.69 4.55
CA ALA A 57 10.86 6.24 3.16
C ALA A 57 11.13 7.37 2.15
N ALA A 58 10.55 8.54 2.36
CA ALA A 58 10.76 9.70 1.50
C ALA A 58 12.23 10.14 1.45
N ARG A 59 12.91 10.18 2.60
CA ARG A 59 14.34 10.48 2.66
C ARG A 59 15.18 9.41 1.97
N ALA A 60 14.90 8.13 2.22
CA ALA A 60 15.63 7.02 1.61
C ALA A 60 15.53 6.98 0.08
N MET A 61 14.39 7.41 -0.48
CA MET A 61 14.16 7.53 -1.91
C MET A 61 14.69 8.83 -2.52
N SER A 62 15.12 9.82 -1.73
CA SER A 62 15.32 11.20 -2.19
C SER A 62 14.07 11.72 -2.95
N ALA A 63 12.89 11.43 -2.40
CA ALA A 63 11.62 11.69 -3.04
C ALA A 63 11.32 13.18 -3.17
N ALA A 64 10.72 13.57 -4.30
CA ALA A 64 10.27 14.94 -4.50
C ALA A 64 9.05 15.27 -3.63
N GLN A 65 8.15 14.30 -3.46
CA GLN A 65 6.92 14.46 -2.67
C GLN A 65 6.50 13.14 -2.02
N SER A 66 5.84 13.28 -0.88
CA SER A 66 5.20 12.16 -0.18
C SER A 66 3.94 12.61 0.55
N ARG A 67 3.01 11.70 0.75
CA ARG A 67 1.82 11.93 1.57
C ARG A 67 1.49 10.68 2.38
N PHE A 68 1.15 10.89 3.65
CA PHE A 68 0.55 9.90 4.53
C PHE A 68 -0.92 10.22 4.73
N VAL A 69 -1.77 9.18 4.71
CA VAL A 69 -3.19 9.28 5.05
C VAL A 69 -3.48 8.32 6.19
N PRO A 70 -3.83 8.84 7.38
CA PRO A 70 -4.29 8.00 8.46
C PRO A 70 -5.67 7.42 8.14
N THR A 71 -5.84 6.13 8.43
CA THR A 71 -7.15 5.47 8.45
C THR A 71 -7.69 5.38 9.87
N VAL A 72 -6.78 5.28 10.85
CA VAL A 72 -7.10 5.33 12.26
C VAL A 72 -6.17 6.28 13.03
N ILE A 73 -6.69 6.92 14.05
CA ILE A 73 -5.97 7.75 15.03
C ILE A 73 -5.97 7.04 16.37
N GLY A 74 -4.80 6.95 16.99
CA GLY A 74 -4.57 6.17 18.21
C GLY A 74 -3.77 4.89 17.91
N ASP A 75 -3.78 3.95 18.83
CA ASP A 75 -3.03 2.70 18.75
C ASP A 75 -3.94 1.58 18.20
N PRO A 76 -3.67 1.04 16.98
CA PRO A 76 -4.46 -0.03 16.39
C PRO A 76 -4.59 -1.28 17.26
N ALA A 77 -3.59 -1.57 18.12
CA ALA A 77 -3.59 -2.73 19.00
C ALA A 77 -4.37 -2.52 20.30
N ARG A 78 -4.72 -1.27 20.64
CA ARG A 78 -5.35 -0.93 21.91
C ARG A 78 -6.65 -0.16 21.72
N SER A 79 -6.52 1.15 21.51
CA SER A 79 -7.66 2.06 21.36
C SER A 79 -7.43 3.02 20.20
N TRP A 80 -8.39 3.12 19.32
CA TRP A 80 -8.34 3.98 18.15
C TRP A 80 -9.74 4.46 17.76
N ARG A 81 -9.76 5.55 17.03
CA ARG A 81 -10.95 6.04 16.32
C ARG A 81 -10.70 6.10 14.82
N PRO A 82 -11.75 6.05 13.98
CA PRO A 82 -11.63 6.37 12.56
C PRO A 82 -10.99 7.75 12.37
N ALA A 83 -10.09 7.86 11.41
CA ALA A 83 -9.55 9.15 10.98
C ALA A 83 -10.53 9.84 10.02
N GLY A 84 -10.68 11.14 10.17
CA GLY A 84 -11.43 12.02 9.27
C GLY A 84 -10.50 12.96 8.47
N ASP A 85 -11.10 13.88 7.70
CA ASP A 85 -10.30 14.80 6.90
C ASP A 85 -9.57 15.85 7.76
N GLN A 86 -10.10 16.15 8.94
CA GLN A 86 -9.45 16.97 9.96
C GLN A 86 -8.13 16.37 10.49
N ASP A 87 -7.87 15.10 10.24
CA ASP A 87 -6.68 14.41 10.71
C ASP A 87 -5.54 14.33 9.67
N LEU A 88 -5.75 14.87 8.46
CA LEU A 88 -4.78 14.79 7.37
C LEU A 88 -3.49 15.57 7.66
N ASP A 89 -3.62 16.75 8.25
CA ASP A 89 -2.51 17.68 8.50
C ASP A 89 -2.00 17.64 9.94
N VAL A 90 -2.56 16.75 10.76
CA VAL A 90 -2.21 16.64 12.18
C VAL A 90 -1.02 15.70 12.37
N THR A 91 -0.08 16.08 13.23
CA THR A 91 1.07 15.24 13.64
C THR A 91 0.68 14.15 14.64
N ALA A 92 -0.62 13.93 14.86
CA ALA A 92 -1.13 12.93 15.79
C ALA A 92 -0.70 11.51 15.39
N ARG A 93 -0.62 10.65 16.40
CA ARG A 93 -0.33 9.22 16.24
C ARG A 93 -1.38 8.59 15.34
N GLY A 94 -0.95 8.07 14.21
CA GLY A 94 -1.83 7.49 13.22
C GLY A 94 -1.26 6.24 12.58
N TYR A 95 -2.16 5.48 11.96
CA TYR A 95 -1.85 4.30 11.15
C TYR A 95 -2.65 4.37 9.87
N GLY A 96 -2.04 4.01 8.75
CA GLY A 96 -2.72 4.12 7.46
C GLY A 96 -1.89 3.72 6.26
N VAL A 97 -2.02 4.49 5.17
CA VAL A 97 -1.32 4.27 3.91
C VAL A 97 -0.51 5.50 3.50
N ALA A 98 0.54 5.27 2.71
CA ALA A 98 1.33 6.36 2.16
C ALA A 98 1.64 6.16 0.68
N LEU A 99 1.96 7.26 0.01
CA LEU A 99 2.50 7.29 -1.34
C LEU A 99 3.70 8.23 -1.36
N VAL A 100 4.82 7.73 -1.89
CA VAL A 100 6.10 8.43 -1.99
C VAL A 100 6.51 8.44 -3.46
N THR A 101 6.95 9.57 -3.99
CA THR A 101 7.27 9.70 -5.43
C THR A 101 8.43 10.64 -5.69
N ARG A 102 9.27 10.27 -6.67
CA ARG A 102 10.29 11.12 -7.27
C ARG A 102 9.72 12.07 -8.33
N TYR A 103 8.52 11.77 -8.84
CA TYR A 103 7.87 12.59 -9.88
C TYR A 103 7.08 13.75 -9.27
N PRO A 104 6.96 14.88 -10.00
CA PRO A 104 6.10 15.98 -9.59
C PRO A 104 4.63 15.56 -9.50
N VAL A 105 3.99 15.92 -8.40
CA VAL A 105 2.56 15.69 -8.17
C VAL A 105 1.77 16.90 -8.62
N ARG A 106 0.81 16.70 -9.52
CA ARG A 106 -0.14 17.73 -9.97
C ARG A 106 -1.31 17.89 -8.99
N ALA A 107 -1.80 16.76 -8.49
CA ALA A 107 -2.92 16.73 -7.54
C ALA A 107 -2.89 15.48 -6.67
N TRP A 108 -3.26 15.63 -5.43
CA TRP A 108 -3.54 14.55 -4.50
C TRP A 108 -5.03 14.30 -4.41
N HIS A 109 -5.43 13.04 -4.35
CA HIS A 109 -6.82 12.61 -4.25
C HIS A 109 -6.97 11.59 -3.14
N LEU A 110 -8.11 11.62 -2.44
CA LEU A 110 -8.40 10.74 -1.32
C LEU A 110 -9.81 10.16 -1.44
N LEU A 111 -9.91 8.84 -1.29
CA LEU A 111 -11.19 8.15 -1.10
C LEU A 111 -11.14 7.40 0.23
N ARG A 112 -12.12 7.64 1.10
CA ARG A 112 -12.30 6.84 2.32
C ARG A 112 -13.26 5.69 2.08
N LEU A 113 -12.91 4.53 2.63
CA LEU A 113 -13.66 3.28 2.49
C LEU A 113 -14.11 2.81 3.88
N ALA A 114 -15.40 2.48 3.98
CA ALA A 114 -15.95 1.97 5.22
C ALA A 114 -15.39 0.58 5.55
N PRO A 115 -15.18 0.26 6.85
CA PRO A 115 -14.84 -1.08 7.29
C PRO A 115 -16.03 -2.03 7.15
N ALA A 116 -15.80 -3.32 7.44
CA ALA A 116 -16.88 -4.27 7.60
C ALA A 116 -17.86 -3.78 8.69
N PRO A 117 -19.17 -3.94 8.50
CA PRO A 117 -20.18 -3.51 9.49
C PRO A 117 -20.17 -4.36 10.76
N LEU A 118 -19.43 -5.45 10.78
CA LEU A 118 -19.30 -6.35 11.92
C LEU A 118 -18.37 -5.78 12.98
N LEU A 119 -18.73 -5.93 14.26
CA LEU A 119 -17.88 -5.52 15.37
C LEU A 119 -16.53 -6.24 15.38
N ARG A 120 -16.50 -7.51 14.97
CA ARG A 120 -15.29 -8.33 14.79
C ARG A 120 -15.49 -9.33 13.66
N ALA A 121 -14.47 -9.56 12.87
CA ALA A 121 -14.44 -10.58 11.85
C ALA A 121 -13.38 -11.65 12.18
N PRO A 122 -13.63 -12.93 11.88
CA PRO A 122 -12.66 -13.99 12.11
C PRO A 122 -11.53 -13.88 11.07
N VAL A 123 -10.29 -13.95 11.55
CA VAL A 123 -9.07 -14.01 10.73
C VAL A 123 -8.34 -15.30 11.05
N LEU A 124 -8.12 -16.12 10.05
CA LEU A 124 -7.28 -17.29 10.19
C LEU A 124 -5.81 -16.85 10.12
N VAL A 125 -5.04 -17.10 11.19
CA VAL A 125 -3.61 -16.79 11.21
C VAL A 125 -2.90 -17.75 10.25
N PRO A 126 -2.24 -17.27 9.19
CA PRO A 126 -1.57 -18.10 8.21
C PRO A 126 -0.55 -19.05 8.85
N GLY A 127 -0.51 -20.29 8.35
CA GLY A 127 0.36 -21.33 8.90
C GLY A 127 -0.08 -21.91 10.24
N THR A 128 -1.24 -21.49 10.77
CA THR A 128 -1.81 -22.01 12.02
C THR A 128 -3.29 -22.36 11.84
N ARG A 129 -3.87 -23.06 12.83
CA ARG A 129 -5.33 -23.28 12.93
C ARG A 129 -6.01 -22.26 13.87
N ARG A 130 -5.31 -21.16 14.22
CA ARG A 130 -5.85 -20.17 15.17
C ARG A 130 -6.72 -19.16 14.44
N LEU A 131 -7.94 -18.96 14.92
CA LEU A 131 -8.86 -17.91 14.53
C LEU A 131 -8.70 -16.74 15.52
N LEU A 132 -8.38 -15.56 14.99
CA LEU A 132 -8.43 -14.30 15.74
C LEU A 132 -9.69 -13.55 15.33
N TRP A 133 -10.35 -12.93 16.32
CA TRP A 133 -11.49 -12.05 16.07
C TRP A 133 -11.01 -10.61 16.12
N LEU A 134 -10.79 -10.02 14.94
CA LEU A 134 -10.28 -8.67 14.82
C LEU A 134 -11.40 -7.71 14.40
N ARG A 135 -11.34 -6.48 14.90
CA ARG A 135 -12.18 -5.40 14.42
C ARG A 135 -11.59 -4.91 13.11
N ASP A 136 -12.42 -4.90 12.05
CA ASP A 136 -12.00 -4.32 10.77
C ASP A 136 -11.84 -2.80 10.90
N GLU A 137 -10.88 -2.26 10.16
CA GLU A 137 -10.49 -0.86 10.22
C GLU A 137 -11.05 -0.11 9.02
N PRO A 138 -11.33 1.20 9.15
CA PRO A 138 -11.56 2.06 8.00
C PRO A 138 -10.36 1.99 7.06
N ARG A 139 -10.61 2.03 5.76
CA ARG A 139 -9.58 1.99 4.72
C ARG A 139 -9.55 3.29 3.94
N ALA A 140 -8.47 3.50 3.19
CA ALA A 140 -8.35 4.66 2.32
C ALA A 140 -7.63 4.29 1.03
N VAL A 141 -7.93 5.05 -0.01
CA VAL A 141 -7.17 5.08 -1.26
C VAL A 141 -6.55 6.47 -1.36
N LEU A 142 -5.24 6.53 -1.32
CA LEU A 142 -4.47 7.75 -1.58
C LEU A 142 -3.97 7.71 -3.01
N ALA A 143 -4.38 8.65 -3.84
CA ALA A 143 -3.91 8.74 -5.21
C ALA A 143 -3.19 10.05 -5.49
N ALA A 144 -2.24 10.00 -6.41
CA ALA A 144 -1.53 11.16 -6.93
C ALA A 144 -1.59 11.17 -8.46
N THR A 145 -2.00 12.28 -9.05
CA THR A 145 -1.82 12.55 -10.48
C THR A 145 -0.41 13.07 -10.69
N LEU A 146 0.40 12.32 -11.41
CA LEU A 146 1.84 12.56 -11.58
C LEU A 146 2.16 13.08 -12.98
N SER A 147 3.20 13.90 -13.08
CA SER A 147 3.90 14.19 -14.33
C SER A 147 5.07 13.23 -14.47
N THR A 148 4.96 12.26 -15.38
CA THR A 148 5.99 11.24 -15.61
C THR A 148 6.58 11.33 -17.03
N PRO A 149 7.70 10.68 -17.33
CA PRO A 149 8.23 10.61 -18.69
C PRO A 149 7.25 9.99 -19.70
N ALA A 150 6.33 9.12 -19.23
CA ALA A 150 5.25 8.54 -20.06
C ALA A 150 4.00 9.44 -20.14
N GLY A 151 4.07 10.69 -19.69
CA GLY A 151 2.94 11.60 -19.64
C GLY A 151 2.26 11.64 -18.27
N VAL A 152 1.04 12.16 -18.25
CA VAL A 152 0.23 12.26 -17.03
C VAL A 152 -0.38 10.91 -16.71
N MET A 153 -0.25 10.48 -15.46
CA MET A 153 -0.91 9.27 -14.94
C MET A 153 -1.31 9.43 -13.49
N THR A 154 -2.31 8.69 -13.06
CA THR A 154 -2.70 8.63 -11.64
C THR A 154 -2.26 7.31 -11.03
N VAL A 155 -1.48 7.39 -9.97
CA VAL A 155 -1.00 6.25 -9.20
C VAL A 155 -1.63 6.28 -7.81
N ALA A 156 -2.12 5.15 -7.32
CA ALA A 156 -2.82 5.06 -6.05
C ALA A 156 -2.26 3.97 -5.14
N SER A 157 -2.23 4.26 -3.84
CA SER A 157 -1.91 3.32 -2.75
C SER A 157 -3.18 2.99 -1.97
N THR A 158 -3.38 1.71 -1.64
CA THR A 158 -4.48 1.28 -0.77
C THR A 158 -4.12 0.04 0.03
N HIS A 159 -4.83 -0.17 1.14
CA HIS A 159 -4.89 -1.43 1.88
C HIS A 159 -6.36 -1.76 2.10
N LEU A 160 -6.87 -2.77 1.43
CA LEU A 160 -8.29 -3.14 1.53
C LEU A 160 -8.55 -4.03 2.76
N SER A 161 -9.82 -4.15 3.12
CA SER A 161 -10.24 -5.04 4.21
C SER A 161 -9.78 -6.48 3.98
N TYR A 162 -9.41 -7.16 5.05
CA TYR A 162 -9.17 -8.61 5.03
C TYR A 162 -10.47 -9.43 5.03
N VAL A 163 -11.64 -8.79 5.23
CA VAL A 163 -12.94 -9.46 5.32
C VAL A 163 -13.44 -9.79 3.90
N PRO A 164 -13.67 -11.10 3.59
CA PRO A 164 -14.17 -11.49 2.28
C PRO A 164 -15.49 -10.81 1.94
N GLY A 165 -15.61 -10.37 0.70
CA GLY A 165 -16.77 -9.62 0.19
C GLY A 165 -16.66 -8.11 0.47
N VAL A 166 -16.17 -7.68 1.62
CA VAL A 166 -15.92 -6.25 1.91
C VAL A 166 -14.79 -5.73 1.04
N ASN A 167 -13.67 -6.48 0.94
CA ASN A 167 -12.57 -6.16 0.03
C ASN A 167 -13.03 -6.08 -1.45
N VAL A 168 -13.93 -6.95 -1.87
CA VAL A 168 -14.50 -6.91 -3.24
C VAL A 168 -15.29 -5.62 -3.47
N LEU A 169 -16.15 -5.23 -2.52
CA LEU A 169 -16.92 -3.99 -2.61
C LEU A 169 -16.00 -2.76 -2.58
N GLN A 170 -15.01 -2.78 -1.69
CA GLN A 170 -14.01 -1.72 -1.60
C GLN A 170 -13.21 -1.60 -2.90
N LEU A 171 -12.76 -2.72 -3.49
CA LEU A 171 -12.04 -2.72 -4.76
C LEU A 171 -12.89 -2.14 -5.90
N ARG A 172 -14.14 -2.58 -6.03
CA ARG A 172 -15.06 -2.04 -7.06
C ARG A 172 -15.26 -0.55 -6.90
N ARG A 173 -15.48 -0.07 -5.67
CA ARG A 173 -15.63 1.36 -5.38
C ARG A 173 -14.36 2.15 -5.71
N THR A 174 -13.20 1.61 -5.36
CA THR A 174 -11.89 2.19 -5.68
C THR A 174 -11.71 2.34 -7.19
N MET A 175 -11.97 1.29 -7.96
CA MET A 175 -11.82 1.32 -9.41
C MET A 175 -12.81 2.26 -10.10
N SER A 176 -14.05 2.31 -9.62
CA SER A 176 -15.05 3.26 -10.11
C SER A 176 -14.64 4.71 -9.85
N TRP A 177 -14.07 4.99 -8.69
CA TRP A 177 -13.58 6.31 -8.34
C TRP A 177 -12.32 6.69 -9.12
N LEU A 178 -11.34 5.80 -9.27
CA LEU A 178 -10.12 6.06 -10.03
C LEU A 178 -10.42 6.43 -11.49
N ARG A 179 -11.41 5.80 -12.12
CA ARG A 179 -11.81 6.12 -13.51
C ARG A 179 -12.33 7.55 -13.71
N GLN A 180 -12.65 8.26 -12.65
CA GLN A 180 -13.07 9.67 -12.69
C GLN A 180 -11.88 10.64 -12.62
N LEU A 181 -10.68 10.15 -12.32
CA LEU A 181 -9.44 10.92 -12.24
C LEU A 181 -8.72 10.92 -13.61
N PRO A 182 -7.76 11.83 -13.83
CA PRO A 182 -6.92 11.77 -15.04
C PRO A 182 -6.20 10.42 -15.17
N GLY A 183 -6.33 9.77 -16.33
CA GLY A 183 -5.73 8.47 -16.63
C GLY A 183 -4.47 8.55 -17.48
N PRO A 184 -3.78 7.41 -17.71
CA PRO A 184 -4.06 6.06 -17.21
C PRO A 184 -3.91 5.93 -15.70
N HIS A 185 -4.48 4.85 -15.13
CA HIS A 185 -4.49 4.65 -13.69
C HIS A 185 -3.71 3.40 -13.30
N ILE A 186 -2.94 3.50 -12.23
CA ILE A 186 -2.25 2.38 -11.58
C ILE A 186 -2.70 2.32 -10.12
N LEU A 187 -3.27 1.19 -9.71
CA LEU A 187 -3.58 0.91 -8.31
C LEU A 187 -2.55 -0.08 -7.77
N MET A 188 -1.95 0.28 -6.66
CA MET A 188 -0.95 -0.50 -5.93
C MET A 188 -1.40 -0.73 -4.50
N GLY A 189 -1.13 -1.91 -3.94
CA GLY A 189 -1.38 -2.15 -2.53
C GLY A 189 -1.72 -3.59 -2.18
N ASP A 190 -1.91 -3.79 -0.88
CA ASP A 190 -2.46 -5.01 -0.33
C ASP A 190 -3.99 -4.99 -0.52
N LEU A 191 -4.46 -5.75 -1.49
CA LEU A 191 -5.89 -5.85 -1.80
C LEU A 191 -6.60 -6.94 -1.00
N ASN A 192 -5.85 -7.77 -0.25
CA ASN A 192 -6.39 -8.93 0.47
C ASN A 192 -7.26 -9.84 -0.42
N LEU A 193 -6.91 -9.93 -1.71
CA LEU A 193 -7.62 -10.71 -2.73
C LEU A 193 -6.62 -11.55 -3.52
N PRO A 194 -6.95 -12.81 -3.86
CA PRO A 194 -6.13 -13.62 -4.75
C PRO A 194 -6.00 -13.00 -6.14
N ALA A 195 -4.81 -13.11 -6.75
CA ALA A 195 -4.49 -12.55 -8.06
C ALA A 195 -5.48 -12.95 -9.18
N ALA A 196 -6.03 -14.16 -9.12
CA ALA A 196 -6.98 -14.64 -10.13
C ALA A 196 -8.33 -13.89 -10.11
N LEU A 197 -8.70 -13.30 -8.97
CA LEU A 197 -9.96 -12.57 -8.82
C LEU A 197 -9.87 -11.12 -9.28
N VAL A 198 -8.72 -10.48 -9.10
CA VAL A 198 -8.57 -9.04 -9.32
C VAL A 198 -8.93 -8.61 -10.75
N PRO A 199 -8.40 -9.21 -11.82
CA PRO A 199 -8.81 -8.86 -13.20
C PRO A 199 -10.30 -9.14 -13.48
N ARG A 200 -10.83 -10.24 -12.93
CA ARG A 200 -12.25 -10.60 -13.13
C ARG A 200 -13.21 -9.60 -12.49
N LEU A 201 -12.82 -9.02 -11.36
CA LEU A 201 -13.63 -8.04 -10.62
C LEU A 201 -13.54 -6.63 -11.19
N THR A 202 -12.42 -6.30 -11.86
CA THR A 202 -12.08 -4.91 -12.22
C THR A 202 -11.99 -4.65 -13.71
N GLY A 203 -11.72 -5.68 -14.51
CA GLY A 203 -11.30 -5.56 -15.91
C GLY A 203 -9.91 -4.93 -16.07
N ALA A 204 -9.17 -4.74 -14.97
CA ALA A 204 -7.84 -4.14 -15.00
C ALA A 204 -6.77 -5.17 -15.43
N GLN A 205 -5.70 -4.68 -16.04
CA GLN A 205 -4.51 -5.46 -16.33
C GLN A 205 -3.73 -5.69 -15.02
N LEU A 206 -3.36 -6.93 -14.75
CA LEU A 206 -2.44 -7.28 -13.68
C LEU A 206 -1.01 -7.13 -14.19
N LEU A 207 -0.25 -6.16 -13.65
CA LEU A 207 1.12 -5.87 -14.10
C LEU A 207 2.16 -6.79 -13.47
N ALA A 208 1.84 -7.45 -12.36
CA ALA A 208 2.73 -8.37 -11.67
C ALA A 208 2.01 -9.65 -11.26
N ARG A 209 2.69 -10.79 -11.42
CA ARG A 209 2.28 -12.10 -10.86
C ARG A 209 3.41 -12.59 -9.99
N ALA A 210 3.18 -12.58 -8.66
CA ALA A 210 4.19 -12.95 -7.68
C ALA A 210 3.54 -13.28 -6.34
N THR A 211 4.00 -14.32 -5.66
CA THR A 211 3.57 -14.60 -4.29
C THR A 211 4.26 -13.64 -3.33
N THR A 212 3.49 -12.99 -2.46
CA THR A 212 3.99 -11.94 -1.57
C THR A 212 3.85 -12.26 -0.09
N TYR A 213 2.94 -13.17 0.27
CA TYR A 213 2.60 -13.45 1.66
C TYR A 213 2.53 -14.95 1.98
N PRO A 214 2.92 -15.40 3.18
CA PRO A 214 3.78 -14.68 4.13
C PRO A 214 5.25 -14.64 3.63
N LEU A 215 6.02 -13.61 4.01
CA LEU A 215 7.41 -13.44 3.54
C LEU A 215 8.30 -14.65 3.79
N SER A 216 8.14 -15.32 4.94
CA SER A 216 8.92 -16.53 5.32
C SER A 216 8.73 -17.69 4.35
N ARG A 217 7.53 -17.84 3.77
CA ARG A 217 7.17 -18.86 2.77
C ARG A 217 6.06 -18.35 1.88
N PRO A 218 6.36 -17.55 0.86
CA PRO A 218 5.34 -16.94 0.02
C PRO A 218 4.47 -17.98 -0.68
N MET A 219 3.16 -17.94 -0.39
CA MET A 219 2.17 -18.91 -0.89
C MET A 219 1.06 -18.24 -1.68
N VAL A 220 0.73 -16.98 -1.35
CA VAL A 220 -0.38 -16.24 -1.96
C VAL A 220 0.10 -14.88 -2.44
N GLN A 221 -0.54 -14.36 -3.48
CA GLN A 221 -0.42 -12.98 -3.90
C GLN A 221 -1.61 -12.21 -3.35
N VAL A 222 -1.37 -11.25 -2.46
CA VAL A 222 -2.36 -10.31 -1.91
C VAL A 222 -1.98 -8.86 -2.21
N ASP A 223 -0.69 -8.61 -2.50
CA ASP A 223 -0.16 -7.33 -2.92
C ASP A 223 -0.14 -7.24 -4.44
N HIS A 224 -0.68 -6.16 -4.98
CA HIS A 224 -0.95 -6.05 -6.41
C HIS A 224 -0.48 -4.71 -6.99
N VAL A 225 -0.09 -4.78 -8.26
CA VAL A 225 0.06 -3.63 -9.15
C VAL A 225 -0.86 -3.88 -10.33
N ILE A 226 -1.92 -3.10 -10.46
CA ILE A 226 -2.91 -3.24 -11.54
C ILE A 226 -3.10 -1.92 -12.27
N ALA A 227 -3.44 -1.99 -13.56
CA ALA A 227 -3.57 -0.82 -14.40
C ALA A 227 -4.86 -0.81 -15.21
N THR A 228 -5.37 0.39 -15.49
CA THR A 228 -6.43 0.66 -16.47
C THR A 228 -6.00 1.79 -17.39
N GLY A 229 -6.42 1.71 -18.66
CA GLY A 229 -5.93 2.58 -19.71
C GLY A 229 -4.61 2.10 -20.32
N ALA A 230 -4.04 2.90 -21.22
CA ALA A 230 -2.77 2.58 -21.86
C ALA A 230 -1.60 2.93 -20.93
N VAL A 231 -0.96 1.93 -20.37
CA VAL A 231 0.26 2.06 -19.56
C VAL A 231 1.45 1.53 -20.36
N PRO A 232 2.69 2.03 -20.08
CA PRO A 232 3.88 1.51 -20.72
C PRO A 232 4.07 0.01 -20.48
N PRO A 233 4.74 -0.72 -21.40
CA PRO A 233 5.00 -2.15 -21.24
C PRO A 233 5.80 -2.48 -19.99
N VAL A 234 5.51 -3.63 -19.39
CA VAL A 234 6.29 -4.15 -18.26
C VAL A 234 7.59 -4.75 -18.77
N LEU A 235 8.71 -4.26 -18.27
CA LEU A 235 10.06 -4.77 -18.56
C LEU A 235 10.49 -5.87 -17.59
N GLY A 236 10.04 -5.79 -16.33
CA GLY A 236 10.42 -6.74 -15.29
C GLY A 236 9.53 -6.66 -14.06
N VAL A 237 9.50 -7.76 -13.32
CA VAL A 237 8.80 -7.89 -12.04
C VAL A 237 9.74 -8.54 -11.03
N PHE A 238 9.85 -7.96 -9.84
CA PHE A 238 10.73 -8.43 -8.78
C PHE A 238 9.98 -8.47 -7.44
N THR A 239 10.35 -9.42 -6.58
CA THR A 239 9.86 -9.53 -5.20
C THR A 239 11.04 -9.76 -4.27
N PRO A 240 11.79 -8.70 -3.92
CA PRO A 240 12.88 -8.80 -2.98
C PRO A 240 12.38 -9.22 -1.58
N ARG A 241 13.29 -9.74 -0.77
CA ARG A 241 12.98 -10.22 0.58
C ARG A 241 13.77 -9.43 1.63
N PRO A 242 13.34 -8.21 1.94
CA PRO A 242 13.99 -7.40 2.97
C PRO A 242 13.85 -8.03 4.36
N PRO A 243 14.74 -7.74 5.31
CA PRO A 243 14.72 -8.32 6.65
C PRO A 243 13.69 -7.65 7.57
N LEU A 244 12.57 -7.22 7.01
CA LEU A 244 11.44 -6.62 7.74
C LEU A 244 10.14 -6.88 6.97
N SER A 245 9.01 -6.68 7.64
CA SER A 245 7.66 -7.04 7.20
C SER A 245 7.43 -8.55 7.07
N ASP A 246 6.19 -8.95 7.10
CA ASP A 246 5.72 -10.30 6.77
C ASP A 246 5.20 -10.41 5.32
N HIS A 247 5.27 -9.30 4.56
CA HIS A 247 5.01 -9.24 3.13
C HIS A 247 6.26 -8.95 2.32
N ALA A 248 6.39 -9.59 1.16
CA ALA A 248 7.39 -9.22 0.15
C ALA A 248 6.89 -8.02 -0.67
N PRO A 249 7.72 -7.00 -0.93
CA PRO A 249 7.36 -5.94 -1.85
C PRO A 249 7.20 -6.47 -3.27
N VAL A 250 6.32 -5.84 -4.05
CA VAL A 250 6.19 -6.08 -5.50
C VAL A 250 6.77 -4.88 -6.22
N VAL A 251 7.77 -5.13 -7.04
CA VAL A 251 8.45 -4.11 -7.87
C VAL A 251 8.14 -4.38 -9.33
N VAL A 252 7.73 -3.35 -10.07
CA VAL A 252 7.41 -3.43 -11.50
C VAL A 252 8.18 -2.35 -12.26
N ASP A 253 8.97 -2.76 -13.23
CA ASP A 253 9.64 -1.85 -14.14
C ASP A 253 8.80 -1.65 -15.40
N LEU A 254 8.48 -0.40 -15.71
CA LEU A 254 7.76 0.02 -16.92
C LEU A 254 8.69 0.73 -17.90
N ASP A 255 8.52 0.43 -19.19
CA ASP A 255 9.27 1.10 -20.26
C ASP A 255 8.69 2.49 -20.54
N VAL A 256 9.36 3.52 -20.03
CA VAL A 256 8.96 4.94 -20.22
C VAL A 256 9.91 5.69 -21.17
N ARG A 257 10.66 4.95 -22.00
CA ARG A 257 11.51 5.61 -23.00
C ARG A 257 10.63 6.42 -23.94
N PRO A 258 11.02 7.65 -24.28
CA PRO A 258 10.35 8.39 -25.35
C PRO A 258 10.48 7.57 -26.64
N GLY A 259 9.34 7.31 -27.29
CA GLY A 259 9.29 6.70 -28.61
C GLY A 259 9.85 7.63 -29.70
#